data_0d3ee7a9f1ecef746f5b1047138ba3e3
#
_entry.id   0d3ee7a9f1ecef746f5b1047138ba3e3
#
_cell.length_a   1.000
_cell.length_b   1.000
_cell.length_c   1.000
_cell.angle_alpha   90.00
_cell.angle_beta   90.00
_cell.angle_gamma   90.00
#
_symmetry.space_group_name_H-M   'P 1'
#
loop_
_entity.id
_entity.type
_entity.pdbx_description
1 polymer ?
#
loop_
_entity_poly.entity_id
_entity_poly.type
_entity_poly.pdbx_seq_one_letter_code
_entity_poly.pdbx_strand_id
1 'polypeptide(L)'
;MQELSRDCCPYSVCLALCLVTSLAVITPSLALAQEYSTVQEDTEVVLAPDEFSPYAGRNFPQRPMWGDSHLHTMVSVDAGTMTRLTQEQAFRFARGEEVTTTHGLQAKLSRPLDWLVVSDHAEMYGLMPQLLAGDAEVLSSEQGKAWYEALTSGDPQLAFSTAMEIVASLSGDEPPIDNPKAIKHAWEEYTALAEQYNQPGVFSTIIGYEYTTEGANNLHRNVLFRDGAIRANQTRPFSQYDSKNPEDLWAFLAEYEERTGGEVLAIAHNGNLSNGRMFSWNAYDGSPLTVEIAEARARFEPLYEVTQIKGDGEAHPYLSPDDEFADFDTWDASNLNGTELKKPEMLAGEYAREALKRGMKIEQELGVNPFKFGMVGATDSHTGMATAQEDNFFGKHSGVEPEPGRWEHVVIEAPDPELTIYGWKQAAGGLGAVWAKENTREAIFDAMMRKETYATTGSRMWVR
;
A
#
# COMPACT_ATOMS: atom_id res chain seq x y z
N MET A 1 65.78 -21.80 18.00
CA MET A 1 66.81 -21.34 18.98
C MET A 1 66.04 -20.77 20.15
N GLN A 2 65.99 -21.59 21.08
CA GLN A 2 66.43 -21.55 22.50
C GLN A 2 65.45 -20.71 23.33
N GLU A 3 64.69 -21.38 24.10
CA GLU A 3 64.92 -22.14 25.40
C GLU A 3 64.75 -21.25 26.60
N LEU A 4 63.78 -21.65 27.45
CA LEU A 4 63.95 -22.21 28.84
C LEU A 4 64.21 -21.12 29.87
N SER A 5 63.72 -21.12 31.11
CA SER A 5 63.28 -22.15 32.03
C SER A 5 62.71 -21.48 33.31
N ARG A 6 61.72 -22.02 34.01
CA ARG A 6 61.75 -22.72 35.31
C ARG A 6 62.50 -21.98 36.42
N ASP A 7 61.96 -21.76 37.64
CA ASP A 7 61.64 -22.72 38.65
C ASP A 7 61.06 -22.07 39.93
N CYS A 8 60.10 -22.73 40.57
CA CYS A 8 59.97 -23.29 41.87
C CYS A 8 59.96 -22.45 43.16
N CYS A 9 58.95 -22.74 43.92
CA CYS A 9 58.73 -22.66 45.41
C CYS A 9 59.94 -23.02 46.27
N PRO A 10 59.97 -22.94 47.67
CA PRO A 10 58.84 -23.23 48.58
C PRO A 10 58.93 -22.60 50.03
N TYR A 11 57.98 -23.02 50.92
CA TYR A 11 57.92 -23.14 52.38
C TYR A 11 58.09 -21.89 53.30
N SER A 12 57.53 -21.69 54.44
CA SER A 12 56.76 -22.46 55.47
C SER A 12 56.39 -21.53 56.63
N VAL A 13 55.21 -21.76 57.21
CA VAL A 13 54.90 -21.78 58.64
C VAL A 13 55.41 -20.66 59.60
N CYS A 14 54.46 -19.96 60.26
CA CYS A 14 54.40 -19.91 61.71
C CYS A 14 53.08 -19.42 62.29
N LEU A 15 52.55 -20.19 63.23
CA LEU A 15 51.45 -19.91 64.14
C LEU A 15 51.83 -18.77 65.11
N ALA A 16 50.85 -17.87 65.39
CA ALA A 16 50.76 -17.30 66.77
C ALA A 16 49.33 -16.82 67.02
N LEU A 17 48.75 -17.38 68.00
CA LEU A 17 47.53 -17.12 68.74
C LEU A 17 47.54 -15.71 69.36
N CYS A 18 46.43 -14.96 69.26
CA CYS A 18 45.95 -14.13 70.37
C CYS A 18 44.45 -13.84 70.19
N LEU A 19 43.69 -14.37 71.15
CA LEU A 19 42.34 -13.93 71.49
C LEU A 19 42.38 -12.48 71.94
N VAL A 20 41.37 -11.65 71.64
CA VAL A 20 40.60 -10.86 72.62
C VAL A 20 39.50 -10.06 71.89
N THR A 21 38.25 -10.30 72.34
CA THR A 21 37.05 -9.47 72.51
C THR A 21 36.29 -8.87 71.27
N SER A 22 35.25 -9.52 70.91
CA SER A 22 33.83 -9.25 71.07
C SER A 22 33.35 -7.76 71.08
N LEU A 23 32.37 -7.53 70.34
CA LEU A 23 31.34 -6.48 70.24
C LEU A 23 31.57 -5.37 69.18
N ALA A 24 30.78 -5.46 68.23
CA ALA A 24 30.17 -4.45 67.39
C ALA A 24 30.32 -4.71 65.87
N VAL A 25 29.64 -5.71 65.34
CA VAL A 25 29.25 -5.76 63.96
C VAL A 25 27.92 -6.50 63.85
N ILE A 26 26.84 -5.79 64.11
CA ILE A 26 25.50 -6.20 63.66
C ILE A 26 24.87 -4.95 63.16
N THR A 27 25.07 -4.64 61.89
CA THR A 27 24.15 -3.92 60.98
C THR A 27 24.81 -3.57 59.65
N PRO A 28 25.15 -4.52 58.78
CA PRO A 28 24.91 -4.33 57.36
C PRO A 28 24.21 -5.50 56.66
N SER A 29 23.84 -6.56 57.38
CA SER A 29 23.29 -7.75 56.72
C SER A 29 21.81 -7.64 56.35
N LEU A 30 21.08 -6.71 56.96
CA LEU A 30 19.64 -6.56 56.63
C LEU A 30 19.37 -5.70 55.36
N ALA A 31 20.27 -4.76 55.06
CA ALA A 31 20.12 -3.96 53.85
C ALA A 31 20.47 -4.74 52.56
N LEU A 32 21.46 -5.62 52.64
CA LEU A 32 21.83 -6.48 51.51
C LEU A 32 20.83 -7.61 51.27
N ALA A 33 20.13 -8.08 52.29
CA ALA A 33 19.11 -9.11 52.16
C ALA A 33 17.82 -8.53 51.54
N GLN A 34 17.56 -7.24 51.73
CA GLN A 34 16.38 -6.56 51.16
C GLN A 34 16.58 -6.17 49.67
N GLU A 35 17.82 -5.85 49.26
CA GLU A 35 18.14 -5.67 47.85
C GLU A 35 18.12 -7.00 47.07
N TYR A 36 18.56 -8.10 47.69
CA TYR A 36 18.51 -9.42 47.03
C TYR A 36 17.07 -9.97 46.91
N SER A 37 16.16 -9.62 47.83
CA SER A 37 14.77 -10.07 47.74
C SER A 37 13.98 -9.31 46.68
N THR A 38 14.27 -8.03 46.43
CA THR A 38 13.64 -7.26 45.33
C THR A 38 14.11 -7.70 43.95
N VAL A 39 15.38 -8.08 43.81
CA VAL A 39 15.91 -8.63 42.57
C VAL A 39 15.34 -10.03 42.28
N GLN A 40 15.04 -10.80 43.31
CA GLN A 40 14.46 -12.13 43.16
C GLN A 40 12.95 -12.08 42.83
N GLU A 41 12.21 -11.12 43.38
CA GLU A 41 10.83 -10.87 43.01
C GLU A 41 10.71 -10.33 41.57
N ASP A 42 11.59 -9.41 41.15
CA ASP A 42 11.64 -8.90 39.80
C ASP A 42 12.06 -9.98 38.77
N THR A 43 12.89 -10.93 39.18
CA THR A 43 13.31 -12.04 38.31
C THR A 43 12.22 -13.12 38.20
N GLU A 44 11.43 -13.34 39.24
CA GLU A 44 10.28 -14.26 39.20
C GLU A 44 9.12 -13.71 38.31
N VAL A 45 8.95 -12.39 38.24
CA VAL A 45 7.97 -11.75 37.35
C VAL A 45 8.41 -11.75 35.89
N VAL A 46 9.73 -11.76 35.64
CA VAL A 46 10.31 -11.78 34.28
C VAL A 46 10.44 -13.20 33.72
N LEU A 47 10.61 -14.19 34.56
CA LEU A 47 10.68 -15.60 34.15
C LEU A 47 9.40 -16.30 34.56
N ALA A 48 8.40 -16.26 33.66
CA ALA A 48 7.20 -17.06 33.87
C ALA A 48 7.59 -18.53 34.13
N PRO A 49 7.13 -19.15 35.24
CA PRO A 49 7.64 -20.44 35.69
C PRO A 49 7.38 -21.61 34.75
N ASP A 50 6.60 -21.39 33.69
CA ASP A 50 6.19 -22.41 32.72
C ASP A 50 6.93 -22.33 31.36
N GLU A 51 7.88 -21.39 31.18
CA GLU A 51 8.64 -21.26 29.93
C GLU A 51 10.00 -21.94 30.00
N PHE A 52 10.13 -23.13 29.42
CA PHE A 52 11.40 -23.88 29.37
C PHE A 52 12.39 -23.38 28.32
N SER A 53 11.95 -22.45 27.44
CA SER A 53 12.76 -21.91 26.37
C SER A 53 12.45 -20.41 26.19
N PRO A 54 13.46 -19.56 25.94
CA PRO A 54 13.23 -18.14 25.67
C PRO A 54 12.39 -17.89 24.40
N TYR A 55 12.15 -18.92 23.61
CA TYR A 55 11.33 -18.88 22.40
C TYR A 55 9.93 -19.51 22.60
N ALA A 56 9.65 -20.17 23.72
CA ALA A 56 8.33 -20.72 24.02
C ALA A 56 7.31 -19.59 24.12
N GLY A 57 6.12 -19.81 23.59
CA GLY A 57 5.05 -18.80 23.53
C GLY A 57 5.28 -17.64 22.54
N ARG A 58 6.44 -17.57 21.89
CA ARG A 58 6.75 -16.54 20.87
C ARG A 58 6.41 -17.06 19.49
N ASN A 59 5.33 -16.55 18.93
CA ASN A 59 4.87 -16.89 17.58
C ASN A 59 5.12 -15.71 16.61
N PHE A 60 6.39 -15.52 16.23
CA PHE A 60 6.78 -14.48 15.26
C PHE A 60 6.66 -15.00 13.84
N PRO A 61 6.30 -14.14 12.85
CA PRO A 61 6.36 -14.47 11.44
C PRO A 61 7.76 -14.95 11.05
N GLN A 62 7.86 -16.02 10.28
CA GLN A 62 9.13 -16.58 9.82
C GLN A 62 9.55 -16.04 8.46
N ARG A 63 8.59 -15.56 7.68
CA ARG A 63 8.79 -14.93 6.38
C ARG A 63 7.77 -13.82 6.16
N PRO A 64 8.08 -12.79 5.37
CA PRO A 64 7.06 -11.85 4.92
C PRO A 64 6.12 -12.50 3.91
N MET A 65 4.87 -12.06 3.90
CA MET A 65 3.88 -12.38 2.86
C MET A 65 3.96 -11.31 1.79
N TRP A 66 4.17 -11.74 0.53
CA TRP A 66 4.34 -10.86 -0.61
C TRP A 66 3.05 -10.70 -1.40
N GLY A 67 2.70 -9.48 -1.70
CA GLY A 67 1.50 -9.20 -2.49
C GLY A 67 1.49 -7.81 -3.09
N ASP A 68 0.36 -7.51 -3.70
CA ASP A 68 0.08 -6.25 -4.36
C ASP A 68 -1.24 -5.69 -3.85
N SER A 69 -1.24 -4.44 -3.40
CA SER A 69 -2.42 -3.73 -2.88
C SER A 69 -3.08 -2.82 -3.91
N HIS A 70 -2.57 -2.79 -5.16
CA HIS A 70 -2.97 -1.81 -6.16
C HIS A 70 -2.89 -2.38 -7.57
N LEU A 71 -3.99 -2.98 -8.02
CA LEU A 71 -4.09 -3.58 -9.35
C LEU A 71 -5.43 -3.29 -9.99
N HIS A 72 -5.41 -2.90 -11.27
CA HIS A 72 -6.59 -2.62 -12.07
C HIS A 72 -6.83 -3.66 -13.14
N THR A 73 -8.10 -3.93 -13.42
CA THR A 73 -8.57 -4.87 -14.42
C THR A 73 -9.49 -4.17 -15.44
N MET A 74 -10.12 -4.93 -16.32
CA MET A 74 -11.11 -4.36 -17.23
C MET A 74 -12.34 -3.74 -16.54
N VAL A 75 -12.49 -3.92 -15.22
CA VAL A 75 -13.61 -3.36 -14.45
C VAL A 75 -13.36 -1.90 -14.11
N SER A 76 -12.11 -1.48 -13.93
CA SER A 76 -11.72 -0.07 -13.84
C SER A 76 -12.09 0.67 -15.10
N VAL A 77 -12.69 1.84 -14.95
CA VAL A 77 -13.20 2.60 -16.09
C VAL A 77 -12.09 3.04 -17.08
N ASP A 78 -10.90 3.35 -16.57
CA ASP A 78 -9.74 3.72 -17.39
C ASP A 78 -9.02 2.49 -17.96
N ALA A 79 -8.63 1.54 -17.10
CA ALA A 79 -7.98 0.31 -17.54
C ALA A 79 -8.85 -0.46 -18.55
N GLY A 80 -10.15 -0.53 -18.32
CA GLY A 80 -11.11 -1.22 -19.19
C GLY A 80 -11.22 -0.65 -20.61
N THR A 81 -10.76 0.59 -20.84
CA THR A 81 -10.67 1.12 -22.22
C THR A 81 -9.63 0.35 -23.05
N MET A 82 -8.57 -0.16 -22.43
CA MET A 82 -7.42 -0.80 -23.10
C MET A 82 -7.24 -2.27 -22.72
N THR A 83 -7.48 -2.64 -21.47
CA THR A 83 -7.28 -4.00 -20.95
C THR A 83 -8.56 -4.84 -21.08
N ARG A 84 -8.37 -6.15 -21.31
CA ARG A 84 -9.45 -7.14 -21.38
C ARG A 84 -9.34 -8.24 -20.32
N LEU A 85 -8.32 -8.17 -19.46
CA LEU A 85 -8.18 -9.11 -18.36
C LEU A 85 -9.20 -8.82 -17.28
N THR A 86 -9.90 -9.87 -16.87
CA THR A 86 -10.93 -9.84 -15.82
C THR A 86 -10.29 -9.94 -14.42
N GLN A 87 -11.06 -9.63 -13.40
CA GLN A 87 -10.66 -9.83 -12.00
C GLN A 87 -10.32 -11.30 -11.69
N GLU A 88 -11.03 -12.25 -12.32
CA GLU A 88 -10.71 -13.68 -12.22
C GLU A 88 -9.31 -13.98 -12.76
N GLN A 89 -8.98 -13.46 -13.94
CA GLN A 89 -7.67 -13.67 -14.54
C GLN A 89 -6.56 -13.01 -13.71
N ALA A 90 -6.84 -11.87 -13.07
CA ALA A 90 -5.91 -11.23 -12.14
C ALA A 90 -5.60 -12.13 -10.92
N PHE A 91 -6.61 -12.73 -10.30
CA PHE A 91 -6.39 -13.68 -9.20
C PHE A 91 -5.65 -14.94 -9.65
N ARG A 92 -6.00 -15.49 -10.80
CA ARG A 92 -5.30 -16.65 -11.37
C ARG A 92 -3.83 -16.35 -11.66
N PHE A 93 -3.55 -15.21 -12.27
CA PHE A 93 -2.19 -14.77 -12.53
C PHE A 93 -1.37 -14.61 -11.24
N ALA A 94 -1.93 -13.94 -10.22
CA ALA A 94 -1.28 -13.76 -8.93
C ALA A 94 -0.98 -15.10 -8.22
N ARG A 95 -1.81 -16.12 -8.42
CA ARG A 95 -1.58 -17.49 -7.96
C ARG A 95 -0.55 -18.26 -8.77
N GLY A 96 0.03 -17.65 -9.79
CA GLY A 96 1.05 -18.26 -10.66
C GLY A 96 0.46 -19.13 -11.78
N GLU A 97 -0.82 -18.98 -12.10
CA GLU A 97 -1.40 -19.60 -13.29
C GLU A 97 -1.04 -18.81 -14.55
N GLU A 98 -1.00 -19.49 -15.67
CA GLU A 98 -0.79 -18.84 -16.97
C GLU A 98 -2.07 -18.15 -17.42
N VAL A 99 -1.94 -16.92 -17.91
CA VAL A 99 -3.02 -16.14 -18.52
C VAL A 99 -2.61 -15.61 -19.88
N THR A 100 -3.59 -15.32 -20.72
CA THR A 100 -3.36 -14.68 -22.02
C THR A 100 -3.63 -13.20 -21.87
N THR A 101 -2.67 -12.37 -22.24
CA THR A 101 -2.79 -10.90 -22.17
C THR A 101 -3.78 -10.37 -23.20
N THR A 102 -4.10 -9.10 -23.13
CA THR A 102 -4.99 -8.41 -24.08
C THR A 102 -4.53 -8.56 -25.54
N HIS A 103 -3.24 -8.59 -25.78
CA HIS A 103 -2.67 -8.74 -27.13
C HIS A 103 -2.20 -10.19 -27.47
N GLY A 104 -2.59 -11.17 -26.65
CA GLY A 104 -2.39 -12.57 -26.97
C GLY A 104 -1.05 -13.16 -26.49
N LEU A 105 -0.27 -12.44 -25.71
CA LEU A 105 0.94 -12.98 -25.08
C LEU A 105 0.57 -13.94 -23.95
N GLN A 106 1.41 -14.97 -23.73
CA GLN A 106 1.27 -15.81 -22.55
C GLN A 106 2.09 -15.25 -21.42
N ALA A 107 1.45 -15.03 -20.28
CA ALA A 107 2.06 -14.46 -19.10
C ALA A 107 1.87 -15.34 -17.87
N LYS A 108 2.90 -15.42 -17.02
CA LYS A 108 2.89 -16.21 -15.79
C LYS A 108 3.92 -15.65 -14.82
N LEU A 109 3.59 -15.57 -13.53
CA LEU A 109 4.58 -15.27 -12.51
C LEU A 109 5.55 -16.44 -12.31
N SER A 110 6.84 -16.17 -12.20
CA SER A 110 7.85 -17.16 -11.83
C SER A 110 7.65 -17.68 -10.40
N ARG A 111 7.06 -16.86 -9.54
CA ARG A 111 6.72 -17.16 -8.15
C ARG A 111 5.38 -16.52 -7.81
N PRO A 112 4.37 -17.29 -7.36
CA PRO A 112 3.07 -16.76 -6.94
C PRO A 112 3.20 -15.68 -5.88
N LEU A 113 2.22 -14.77 -5.82
CA LEU A 113 2.01 -13.88 -4.69
C LEU A 113 1.38 -14.66 -3.53
N ASP A 114 1.56 -14.15 -2.31
CA ASP A 114 0.89 -14.67 -1.13
C ASP A 114 -0.50 -14.04 -0.95
N TRP A 115 -0.69 -12.82 -1.42
CA TRP A 115 -1.95 -12.08 -1.36
C TRP A 115 -2.11 -11.07 -2.50
N LEU A 116 -3.36 -10.66 -2.78
CA LEU A 116 -3.69 -9.65 -3.78
C LEU A 116 -4.93 -8.86 -3.38
N VAL A 117 -4.90 -7.56 -3.65
CA VAL A 117 -6.07 -6.68 -3.76
C VAL A 117 -6.26 -6.33 -5.24
N VAL A 118 -7.42 -6.60 -5.80
CA VAL A 118 -7.84 -5.96 -7.05
C VAL A 118 -8.59 -4.71 -6.65
N SER A 119 -8.01 -3.54 -6.95
CA SER A 119 -8.48 -2.24 -6.47
C SER A 119 -9.02 -1.38 -7.61
N ASP A 120 -9.86 -1.96 -8.45
CA ASP A 120 -10.50 -1.23 -9.54
C ASP A 120 -11.15 0.07 -9.03
N HIS A 121 -11.11 1.13 -9.86
CA HIS A 121 -11.68 2.45 -9.51
C HIS A 121 -13.14 2.37 -9.10
N ALA A 122 -13.50 3.08 -8.03
CA ALA A 122 -14.88 3.21 -7.54
C ALA A 122 -15.79 3.96 -8.54
N GLU A 123 -15.19 4.86 -9.30
CA GLU A 123 -15.86 5.70 -10.29
C GLU A 123 -16.44 4.86 -11.41
N MET A 124 -17.77 4.88 -11.54
CA MET A 124 -18.50 4.07 -12.54
C MET A 124 -18.08 2.58 -12.49
N TYR A 125 -17.91 2.00 -11.30
CA TYR A 125 -17.42 0.64 -11.07
C TYR A 125 -18.19 -0.38 -11.93
N GLY A 126 -17.49 -1.15 -12.75
CA GLY A 126 -18.08 -2.17 -13.61
C GLY A 126 -18.69 -1.65 -14.91
N LEU A 127 -18.61 -0.36 -15.22
CA LEU A 127 -19.17 0.21 -16.45
C LEU A 127 -18.56 -0.40 -17.71
N MET A 128 -17.24 -0.55 -17.77
CA MET A 128 -16.56 -0.97 -19.01
C MET A 128 -16.94 -2.37 -19.50
N PRO A 129 -16.96 -3.42 -18.66
CA PRO A 129 -17.45 -4.72 -19.13
C PRO A 129 -18.91 -4.69 -19.60
N GLN A 130 -19.80 -3.93 -18.93
CA GLN A 130 -21.21 -3.79 -19.34
C GLN A 130 -21.34 -3.03 -20.66
N LEU A 131 -20.60 -1.93 -20.81
CA LEU A 131 -20.59 -1.15 -22.06
C LEU A 131 -20.11 -1.99 -23.23
N LEU A 132 -19.00 -2.71 -23.09
CA LEU A 132 -18.45 -3.57 -24.15
C LEU A 132 -19.34 -4.78 -24.46
N ALA A 133 -20.10 -5.28 -23.49
CA ALA A 133 -21.10 -6.32 -23.69
C ALA A 133 -22.38 -5.82 -24.37
N GLY A 134 -22.57 -4.50 -24.53
CA GLY A 134 -23.78 -3.92 -25.08
C GLY A 134 -24.98 -4.02 -24.15
N ASP A 135 -24.74 -3.87 -22.82
CA ASP A 135 -25.78 -3.97 -21.82
C ASP A 135 -26.92 -2.98 -22.06
N ALA A 136 -28.16 -3.46 -22.00
CA ALA A 136 -29.33 -2.68 -22.38
C ALA A 136 -29.58 -1.47 -21.45
N GLU A 137 -29.20 -1.56 -20.17
CA GLU A 137 -29.35 -0.46 -19.21
C GLU A 137 -28.34 0.64 -19.51
N VAL A 138 -27.07 0.28 -19.75
CA VAL A 138 -26.02 1.22 -20.19
C VAL A 138 -26.39 1.89 -21.51
N LEU A 139 -26.86 1.11 -22.50
CA LEU A 139 -27.27 1.61 -23.81
C LEU A 139 -28.62 2.36 -23.78
N SER A 140 -29.31 2.42 -22.65
CA SER A 140 -30.50 3.26 -22.50
C SER A 140 -30.17 4.74 -22.44
N SER A 141 -28.95 5.11 -22.04
CA SER A 141 -28.44 6.48 -22.05
C SER A 141 -27.88 6.85 -23.43
N GLU A 142 -28.01 8.14 -23.83
CA GLU A 142 -27.40 8.61 -25.07
C GLU A 142 -25.89 8.52 -25.05
N GLN A 143 -25.26 8.79 -23.90
CA GLN A 143 -23.81 8.69 -23.72
C GLN A 143 -23.33 7.24 -23.84
N GLY A 144 -24.04 6.29 -23.23
CA GLY A 144 -23.69 4.87 -23.32
C GLY A 144 -23.77 4.35 -24.76
N LYS A 145 -24.81 4.76 -25.53
CA LYS A 145 -24.91 4.43 -26.95
C LYS A 145 -23.76 5.00 -27.75
N ALA A 146 -23.46 6.30 -27.56
CA ALA A 146 -22.40 6.98 -28.30
C ALA A 146 -21.04 6.31 -28.05
N TRP A 147 -20.71 6.00 -26.79
CA TRP A 147 -19.47 5.32 -26.42
C TRP A 147 -19.41 3.89 -26.98
N TYR A 148 -20.51 3.13 -26.86
CA TYR A 148 -20.57 1.78 -27.41
C TYR A 148 -20.36 1.75 -28.92
N GLU A 149 -21.09 2.60 -29.66
CA GLU A 149 -20.99 2.70 -31.12
C GLU A 149 -19.56 3.09 -31.55
N ALA A 150 -18.94 4.04 -30.84
CA ALA A 150 -17.60 4.49 -31.16
C ALA A 150 -16.53 3.39 -30.85
N LEU A 151 -16.58 2.76 -29.67
CA LEU A 151 -15.65 1.71 -29.28
C LEU A 151 -15.77 0.44 -30.13
N THR A 152 -16.95 0.16 -30.68
CA THR A 152 -17.23 -1.04 -31.49
C THR A 152 -17.27 -0.75 -33.01
N SER A 153 -17.01 0.48 -33.43
CA SER A 153 -17.07 0.93 -34.82
C SER A 153 -16.09 0.24 -35.78
N GLY A 154 -15.01 -0.31 -35.24
CA GLY A 154 -13.88 -0.81 -36.03
C GLY A 154 -12.92 0.29 -36.51
N ASP A 155 -13.17 1.56 -36.17
CA ASP A 155 -12.26 2.68 -36.42
C ASP A 155 -11.32 2.85 -35.17
N PRO A 156 -10.02 2.54 -35.29
CA PRO A 156 -9.11 2.62 -34.15
C PRO A 156 -8.94 4.05 -33.60
N GLN A 157 -9.01 5.06 -34.46
CA GLN A 157 -8.84 6.45 -34.04
C GLN A 157 -10.05 6.94 -33.24
N LEU A 158 -11.26 6.60 -33.72
CA LEU A 158 -12.49 6.90 -32.98
C LEU A 158 -12.54 6.16 -31.64
N ALA A 159 -12.21 4.88 -31.63
CA ALA A 159 -12.15 4.09 -30.41
C ALA A 159 -11.15 4.68 -29.42
N PHE A 160 -9.95 5.08 -29.86
CA PHE A 160 -8.94 5.69 -29.00
C PHE A 160 -9.40 7.06 -28.45
N SER A 161 -9.96 7.95 -29.31
CA SER A 161 -10.45 9.24 -28.83
C SER A 161 -11.60 9.10 -27.81
N THR A 162 -12.47 8.12 -28.02
CA THR A 162 -13.54 7.80 -27.07
C THR A 162 -12.99 7.23 -25.75
N ALA A 163 -11.97 6.36 -25.80
CA ALA A 163 -11.29 5.89 -24.60
C ALA A 163 -10.71 7.04 -23.78
N MET A 164 -10.08 8.02 -24.44
CA MET A 164 -9.55 9.21 -23.78
C MET A 164 -10.66 10.11 -23.20
N GLU A 165 -11.82 10.23 -23.88
CA GLU A 165 -12.99 10.92 -23.34
C GLU A 165 -13.52 10.24 -22.06
N ILE A 166 -13.61 8.92 -22.07
CA ILE A 166 -14.02 8.13 -20.90
C ILE A 166 -13.06 8.35 -19.74
N VAL A 167 -11.75 8.27 -19.98
CA VAL A 167 -10.71 8.53 -18.95
C VAL A 167 -10.81 9.96 -18.42
N ALA A 168 -10.98 10.95 -19.31
CA ALA A 168 -11.12 12.35 -18.91
C ALA A 168 -12.37 12.60 -18.05
N SER A 169 -13.42 11.80 -18.21
CA SER A 169 -14.65 11.91 -17.42
C SER A 169 -14.44 11.60 -15.93
N LEU A 170 -13.37 10.87 -15.58
CA LEU A 170 -12.97 10.64 -14.18
C LEU A 170 -12.68 11.93 -13.41
N SER A 171 -12.39 13.03 -14.08
CA SER A 171 -12.15 14.33 -13.43
C SER A 171 -13.41 15.17 -13.28
N GLY A 172 -14.57 14.69 -13.77
CA GLY A 172 -15.87 15.39 -13.71
C GLY A 172 -16.46 15.45 -12.29
N ASP A 173 -17.45 16.30 -12.11
CA ASP A 173 -18.20 16.41 -10.84
C ASP A 173 -19.35 15.39 -10.75
N GLU A 174 -19.84 14.92 -11.89
CA GLU A 174 -20.95 13.99 -12.02
C GLU A 174 -20.57 12.85 -12.96
N PRO A 175 -21.05 11.61 -12.70
CA PRO A 175 -20.80 10.49 -13.60
C PRO A 175 -21.54 10.69 -14.94
N PRO A 176 -20.87 10.52 -16.08
CA PRO A 176 -21.54 10.58 -17.39
C PRO A 176 -22.67 9.56 -17.55
N ILE A 177 -22.55 8.44 -16.85
CA ILE A 177 -23.56 7.37 -16.79
C ILE A 177 -23.72 7.00 -15.31
N ASP A 178 -24.86 7.37 -14.74
CA ASP A 178 -25.22 7.02 -13.37
C ASP A 178 -26.07 5.74 -13.36
N ASN A 179 -25.47 4.66 -12.85
CA ASN A 179 -26.16 3.37 -12.72
C ASN A 179 -25.80 2.69 -11.39
N PRO A 180 -26.36 3.14 -10.26
CA PRO A 180 -26.03 2.61 -8.94
C PRO A 180 -26.40 1.13 -8.75
N LYS A 181 -27.39 0.60 -9.52
CA LYS A 181 -27.72 -0.82 -9.46
C LYS A 181 -26.66 -1.68 -10.13
N ALA A 182 -26.16 -1.23 -11.26
CA ALA A 182 -25.09 -1.91 -11.96
C ALA A 182 -23.77 -1.88 -11.17
N ILE A 183 -23.44 -0.73 -10.56
CA ILE A 183 -22.30 -0.60 -9.65
C ILE A 183 -22.42 -1.60 -8.48
N LYS A 184 -23.58 -1.66 -7.84
CA LYS A 184 -23.83 -2.59 -6.75
C LYS A 184 -23.68 -4.04 -7.19
N HIS A 185 -24.24 -4.39 -8.35
CA HIS A 185 -24.16 -5.76 -8.90
C HIS A 185 -22.71 -6.15 -9.19
N ALA A 186 -21.96 -5.30 -9.90
CA ALA A 186 -20.55 -5.53 -10.19
C ALA A 186 -19.69 -5.67 -8.91
N TRP A 187 -20.00 -4.88 -7.86
CA TRP A 187 -19.35 -5.00 -6.56
C TRP A 187 -19.65 -6.35 -5.89
N GLU A 188 -20.93 -6.79 -5.89
CA GLU A 188 -21.32 -8.08 -5.33
C GLU A 188 -20.69 -9.27 -6.09
N GLU A 189 -20.55 -9.17 -7.42
CA GLU A 189 -19.84 -10.17 -8.24
C GLU A 189 -18.35 -10.21 -7.89
N TYR A 190 -17.70 -9.07 -7.76
CA TYR A 190 -16.30 -8.98 -7.37
C TYR A 190 -16.04 -9.58 -5.99
N THR A 191 -16.83 -9.20 -4.99
CA THR A 191 -16.65 -9.72 -3.62
C THR A 191 -16.87 -11.22 -3.54
N ALA A 192 -17.86 -11.76 -4.28
CA ALA A 192 -18.07 -13.19 -4.38
C ALA A 192 -16.90 -13.91 -5.06
N LEU A 193 -16.34 -13.31 -6.11
CA LEU A 193 -15.16 -13.83 -6.79
C LEU A 193 -13.94 -13.80 -5.85
N ALA A 194 -13.73 -12.73 -5.09
CA ALA A 194 -12.67 -12.66 -4.10
C ALA A 194 -12.79 -13.77 -3.05
N GLU A 195 -14.00 -14.09 -2.57
CA GLU A 195 -14.21 -15.24 -1.68
C GLU A 195 -13.86 -16.57 -2.35
N GLN A 196 -14.24 -16.75 -3.61
CA GLN A 196 -13.95 -17.99 -4.36
C GLN A 196 -12.45 -18.23 -4.47
N TYR A 197 -11.63 -17.17 -4.65
CA TYR A 197 -10.18 -17.28 -4.80
C TYR A 197 -9.42 -17.20 -3.48
N ASN A 198 -10.08 -16.84 -2.38
CA ASN A 198 -9.46 -16.80 -1.06
C ASN A 198 -9.21 -18.21 -0.54
N GLN A 199 -7.95 -18.57 -0.40
CA GLN A 199 -7.50 -19.87 0.09
C GLN A 199 -6.56 -19.69 1.27
N PRO A 200 -7.09 -19.60 2.51
CA PRO A 200 -6.28 -19.39 3.71
C PRO A 200 -5.10 -20.37 3.81
N GLY A 201 -3.94 -19.87 4.16
CA GLY A 201 -2.69 -20.62 4.21
C GLY A 201 -1.94 -20.76 2.88
N VAL A 202 -2.56 -20.42 1.75
CA VAL A 202 -1.97 -20.53 0.41
C VAL A 202 -1.95 -19.18 -0.31
N PHE A 203 -3.13 -18.58 -0.49
CA PHE A 203 -3.31 -17.31 -1.17
C PHE A 203 -4.48 -16.55 -0.56
N SER A 204 -4.26 -15.34 -0.13
CA SER A 204 -5.30 -14.49 0.46
C SER A 204 -5.74 -13.42 -0.52
N THR A 205 -7.02 -13.32 -0.77
CA THR A 205 -7.62 -12.17 -1.44
C THR A 205 -8.08 -11.17 -0.38
N ILE A 206 -7.77 -9.91 -0.57
CA ILE A 206 -8.31 -8.83 0.25
C ILE A 206 -9.27 -8.04 -0.63
N ILE A 207 -10.52 -7.89 -0.17
CA ILE A 207 -11.52 -7.11 -0.88
C ILE A 207 -11.13 -5.64 -0.79
N GLY A 208 -11.16 -4.92 -1.91
CA GLY A 208 -10.80 -3.51 -1.94
C GLY A 208 -11.25 -2.82 -3.22
N TYR A 209 -11.09 -1.52 -3.25
CA TYR A 209 -11.33 -0.66 -4.40
C TYR A 209 -10.47 0.60 -4.30
N GLU A 210 -10.28 1.31 -5.40
CA GLU A 210 -9.63 2.62 -5.36
C GLU A 210 -10.66 3.75 -5.38
N TYR A 211 -10.58 4.61 -4.36
CA TYR A 211 -11.19 5.93 -4.35
C TYR A 211 -10.28 6.90 -5.10
N THR A 212 -10.77 7.39 -6.25
CA THR A 212 -10.04 8.30 -7.14
C THR A 212 -10.61 9.70 -6.96
N THR A 213 -9.78 10.67 -6.68
CA THR A 213 -10.24 12.03 -6.47
C THR A 213 -9.21 13.06 -6.93
N GLU A 214 -9.70 14.27 -7.25
CA GLU A 214 -8.85 15.39 -7.59
C GLU A 214 -7.91 15.11 -8.77
N GLY A 215 -8.40 14.66 -9.90
CA GLY A 215 -7.62 14.20 -11.06
C GLY A 215 -6.36 15.02 -11.40
N ALA A 216 -6.35 16.34 -11.09
CA ALA A 216 -5.17 17.18 -11.22
C ALA A 216 -4.20 17.05 -10.02
N ASN A 217 -4.68 16.68 -8.82
CA ASN A 217 -3.91 16.63 -7.58
C ASN A 217 -3.68 15.23 -7.03
N ASN A 218 -4.22 14.22 -7.64
CA ASN A 218 -4.02 12.79 -7.36
C ASN A 218 -4.09 12.43 -5.85
N LEU A 219 -5.22 12.74 -5.22
CA LEU A 219 -5.45 12.40 -3.81
C LEU A 219 -6.17 11.05 -3.67
N HIS A 220 -5.65 10.01 -4.31
CA HIS A 220 -6.25 8.68 -4.42
C HIS A 220 -5.94 7.80 -3.20
N ARG A 221 -6.83 6.82 -2.90
CA ARG A 221 -6.67 5.85 -1.82
C ARG A 221 -7.21 4.49 -2.22
N ASN A 222 -6.44 3.46 -1.98
CA ASN A 222 -6.94 2.08 -2.00
C ASN A 222 -7.61 1.77 -0.68
N VAL A 223 -8.89 1.45 -0.70
CA VAL A 223 -9.68 1.04 0.48
C VAL A 223 -9.68 -0.48 0.55
N LEU A 224 -9.27 -1.03 1.69
CA LEU A 224 -9.14 -2.46 1.94
C LEU A 224 -10.04 -2.88 3.11
N PHE A 225 -10.77 -4.00 2.93
CA PHE A 225 -11.66 -4.57 3.93
C PHE A 225 -10.98 -5.76 4.62
N ARG A 226 -10.99 -5.76 5.96
CA ARG A 226 -10.59 -6.92 6.75
C ARG A 226 -11.53 -8.10 6.57
N ASP A 227 -12.79 -7.78 6.33
CA ASP A 227 -13.90 -8.72 6.32
C ASP A 227 -14.14 -9.33 4.94
N GLY A 228 -14.92 -10.41 4.92
CA GLY A 228 -15.39 -11.04 3.70
C GLY A 228 -16.60 -10.35 3.08
N ALA A 229 -17.08 -10.94 1.97
CA ALA A 229 -18.16 -10.41 1.13
C ALA A 229 -19.44 -10.06 1.92
N ILE A 230 -19.80 -10.84 2.95
CA ILE A 230 -21.03 -10.60 3.73
C ILE A 230 -21.05 -9.21 4.36
N ARG A 231 -19.91 -8.73 4.86
CA ARG A 231 -19.80 -7.39 5.43
C ARG A 231 -19.49 -6.35 4.36
N ALA A 232 -18.54 -6.62 3.45
CA ALA A 232 -18.19 -5.70 2.38
C ALA A 232 -19.40 -5.30 1.51
N ASN A 233 -20.35 -6.23 1.27
CA ASN A 233 -21.58 -5.98 0.52
C ASN A 233 -22.64 -5.15 1.28
N GLN A 234 -22.39 -4.81 2.54
CA GLN A 234 -23.25 -3.86 3.25
C GLN A 234 -22.97 -2.41 2.86
N THR A 235 -21.97 -2.19 2.03
CA THR A 235 -21.66 -0.90 1.43
C THR A 235 -21.37 -1.08 -0.07
N ARG A 236 -21.10 0.00 -0.76
CA ARG A 236 -20.55 0.05 -2.11
C ARG A 236 -19.24 0.84 -2.12
N PRO A 237 -18.44 0.76 -3.18
CA PRO A 237 -17.32 1.66 -3.35
C PRO A 237 -17.75 3.14 -3.21
N PHE A 238 -17.03 3.89 -2.38
CA PHE A 238 -17.18 5.34 -2.24
C PHE A 238 -16.30 6.01 -3.28
N SER A 239 -16.88 6.90 -4.07
CA SER A 239 -16.25 7.52 -5.22
C SER A 239 -16.13 9.04 -5.08
N GLN A 240 -15.37 9.70 -5.95
CA GLN A 240 -15.34 11.16 -5.99
C GLN A 240 -16.71 11.80 -6.30
N TYR A 241 -17.63 11.06 -6.91
CA TYR A 241 -19.00 11.53 -7.16
C TYR A 241 -19.84 11.60 -5.88
N ASP A 242 -19.42 10.89 -4.82
CA ASP A 242 -19.95 11.05 -3.47
C ASP A 242 -19.31 12.27 -2.80
N SER A 243 -17.98 12.37 -2.82
CA SER A 243 -17.21 13.54 -2.40
C SER A 243 -15.78 13.47 -2.92
N LYS A 244 -15.21 14.63 -3.29
CA LYS A 244 -13.78 14.77 -3.66
C LYS A 244 -12.87 14.96 -2.44
N ASN A 245 -13.45 15.17 -1.26
CA ASN A 245 -12.71 15.38 -0.03
C ASN A 245 -12.36 14.06 0.65
N PRO A 246 -11.07 13.69 0.80
CA PRO A 246 -10.67 12.48 1.53
C PRO A 246 -11.15 12.41 2.98
N GLU A 247 -11.45 13.54 3.62
CA GLU A 247 -11.98 13.57 4.98
C GLU A 247 -13.40 12.97 5.04
N ASP A 248 -14.20 13.15 3.97
CA ASP A 248 -15.52 12.53 3.84
C ASP A 248 -15.41 11.01 3.59
N LEU A 249 -14.35 10.58 2.89
CA LEU A 249 -14.05 9.14 2.80
C LEU A 249 -13.80 8.56 4.20
N TRP A 250 -12.97 9.20 5.05
CA TRP A 250 -12.73 8.69 6.41
C TRP A 250 -14.01 8.65 7.24
N ALA A 251 -14.88 9.63 7.10
CA ALA A 251 -16.20 9.65 7.77
C ALA A 251 -17.07 8.47 7.28
N PHE A 252 -17.09 8.21 5.97
CA PHE A 252 -17.79 7.06 5.38
C PHE A 252 -17.24 5.71 5.90
N LEU A 253 -15.91 5.58 6.02
CA LEU A 253 -15.29 4.37 6.58
C LEU A 253 -15.64 4.18 8.06
N ALA A 254 -15.68 5.25 8.84
CA ALA A 254 -16.10 5.21 10.23
C ALA A 254 -17.57 4.76 10.38
N GLU A 255 -18.46 5.28 9.54
CA GLU A 255 -19.87 4.87 9.50
C GLU A 255 -20.00 3.37 9.13
N TYR A 256 -19.20 2.89 8.16
CA TYR A 256 -19.17 1.47 7.82
C TYR A 256 -18.78 0.61 9.03
N GLU A 257 -17.71 0.96 9.74
CA GLU A 257 -17.26 0.21 10.93
C GLU A 257 -18.34 0.21 12.04
N GLU A 258 -18.93 1.37 12.33
CA GLU A 258 -19.98 1.49 13.36
C GLU A 258 -21.21 0.65 13.00
N ARG A 259 -21.65 0.70 11.76
CA ARG A 259 -22.88 0.04 11.30
C ARG A 259 -22.73 -1.47 11.13
N THR A 260 -21.56 -1.94 10.71
CA THR A 260 -21.37 -3.35 10.32
C THR A 260 -20.57 -4.15 11.34
N GLY A 261 -19.82 -3.49 12.21
CA GLY A 261 -18.79 -4.11 13.06
C GLY A 261 -17.63 -4.68 12.25
N GLY A 262 -17.45 -4.25 11.00
CA GLY A 262 -16.32 -4.58 10.16
C GLY A 262 -15.12 -3.68 10.45
N GLU A 263 -14.01 -3.92 9.75
CA GLU A 263 -12.81 -3.09 9.83
C GLU A 263 -12.30 -2.76 8.43
N VAL A 264 -11.87 -1.51 8.23
CA VAL A 264 -11.33 -1.02 6.95
C VAL A 264 -10.09 -0.17 7.17
N LEU A 265 -9.26 -0.10 6.15
CA LEU A 265 -8.16 0.87 6.06
C LEU A 265 -8.10 1.47 4.66
N ALA A 266 -7.42 2.60 4.53
CA ALA A 266 -7.12 3.23 3.25
C ALA A 266 -5.60 3.41 3.11
N ILE A 267 -5.09 3.22 1.88
CA ILE A 267 -3.68 3.39 1.53
C ILE A 267 -3.58 4.53 0.54
N ALA A 268 -3.09 5.69 0.97
CA ALA A 268 -2.82 6.80 0.09
C ALA A 268 -1.61 6.50 -0.79
N HIS A 269 -1.63 6.97 -2.04
CA HIS A 269 -0.57 6.75 -3.01
C HIS A 269 -0.34 7.95 -3.93
N ASN A 270 0.76 7.93 -4.68
CA ASN A 270 1.15 9.00 -5.61
C ASN A 270 1.16 10.41 -5.01
N GLY A 271 1.66 10.54 -3.79
CA GLY A 271 1.90 11.87 -3.21
C GLY A 271 2.77 12.75 -4.10
N ASN A 272 3.74 12.15 -4.82
CA ASN A 272 4.59 12.81 -5.81
C ASN A 272 3.82 13.52 -6.95
N LEU A 273 2.54 13.20 -7.15
CA LEU A 273 1.66 13.81 -8.16
C LEU A 273 0.58 14.72 -7.55
N SER A 274 0.64 14.99 -6.25
CA SER A 274 -0.45 15.66 -5.52
C SER A 274 -0.35 17.19 -5.46
N ASN A 275 0.62 17.80 -6.12
CA ASN A 275 0.89 19.25 -6.04
C ASN A 275 1.09 19.74 -4.59
N GLY A 276 1.72 18.91 -3.75
CA GLY A 276 1.99 19.18 -2.34
C GLY A 276 0.82 18.95 -1.38
N ARG A 277 -0.31 18.45 -1.87
CA ARG A 277 -1.54 18.32 -1.07
C ARG A 277 -1.65 17.02 -0.28
N MET A 278 -0.93 15.95 -0.68
CA MET A 278 -1.03 14.66 -0.01
C MET A 278 -0.72 14.75 1.48
N PHE A 279 0.33 15.47 1.85
CA PHE A 279 0.74 15.66 3.24
C PHE A 279 0.66 17.14 3.66
N SER A 280 -0.52 17.75 3.44
CA SER A 280 -0.78 19.15 3.77
C SER A 280 -0.71 19.43 5.28
N TRP A 281 -0.37 20.67 5.63
CA TRP A 281 -0.50 21.22 6.99
C TRP A 281 -1.95 21.56 7.36
N ASN A 282 -2.80 21.69 6.37
CA ASN A 282 -4.18 22.12 6.48
C ASN A 282 -5.14 21.00 6.14
N ALA A 283 -6.38 21.13 6.56
CA ALA A 283 -7.51 20.36 6.08
C ALA A 283 -7.72 20.52 4.57
N TYR A 284 -8.55 19.68 3.97
CA TYR A 284 -8.79 19.67 2.53
C TYR A 284 -9.30 21.02 1.99
N ASP A 285 -10.13 21.72 2.74
CA ASP A 285 -10.68 23.04 2.40
C ASP A 285 -9.71 24.21 2.63
N GLY A 286 -8.49 23.92 3.10
CA GLY A 286 -7.46 24.93 3.42
C GLY A 286 -7.55 25.51 4.84
N SER A 287 -8.53 25.12 5.64
CA SER A 287 -8.62 25.50 7.05
C SER A 287 -7.52 24.83 7.88
N PRO A 288 -7.20 25.31 9.09
CA PRO A 288 -6.27 24.64 9.98
C PRO A 288 -6.68 23.20 10.28
N LEU A 289 -5.71 22.29 10.29
CA LEU A 289 -5.93 20.89 10.66
C LEU A 289 -6.46 20.82 12.10
N THR A 290 -7.52 20.04 12.32
CA THR A 290 -8.07 19.80 13.66
C THR A 290 -7.61 18.46 14.23
N VAL A 291 -7.81 18.25 15.53
CA VAL A 291 -7.49 16.98 16.21
C VAL A 291 -8.32 15.85 15.60
N GLU A 292 -9.61 16.08 15.35
CA GLU A 292 -10.54 15.09 14.82
C GLU A 292 -10.13 14.62 13.42
N ILE A 293 -9.72 15.53 12.53
CA ILE A 293 -9.23 15.21 11.20
C ILE A 293 -7.91 14.42 11.29
N ALA A 294 -7.00 14.86 12.18
CA ALA A 294 -5.73 14.18 12.40
C ALA A 294 -5.91 12.75 12.95
N GLU A 295 -6.84 12.56 13.88
CA GLU A 295 -7.21 11.24 14.44
C GLU A 295 -7.85 10.34 13.38
N ALA A 296 -8.79 10.85 12.58
CA ALA A 296 -9.43 10.11 11.51
C ALA A 296 -8.38 9.61 10.49
N ARG A 297 -7.48 10.49 10.05
CA ARG A 297 -6.40 10.11 9.15
C ARG A 297 -5.47 9.07 9.77
N ALA A 298 -5.03 9.26 11.00
CA ALA A 298 -4.16 8.31 11.71
C ALA A 298 -4.81 6.93 11.88
N ARG A 299 -6.15 6.89 12.03
CA ARG A 299 -6.94 5.65 12.15
C ARG A 299 -7.09 4.94 10.81
N PHE A 300 -7.45 5.66 9.75
CA PHE A 300 -7.82 5.06 8.48
C PHE A 300 -6.67 4.95 7.47
N GLU A 301 -5.62 5.76 7.60
CA GLU A 301 -4.41 5.67 6.74
C GLU A 301 -3.19 5.17 7.52
N PRO A 302 -3.19 3.89 8.00
CA PRO A 302 -2.05 3.33 8.72
C PRO A 302 -0.84 3.09 7.82
N LEU A 303 -1.03 3.04 6.50
CA LEU A 303 -0.02 2.79 5.49
C LEU A 303 -0.01 3.88 4.42
N TYR A 304 1.15 4.03 3.78
CA TYR A 304 1.35 4.82 2.57
C TYR A 304 2.09 3.98 1.52
N GLU A 305 1.63 4.02 0.29
CA GLU A 305 2.26 3.37 -0.84
C GLU A 305 3.38 4.27 -1.38
N VAL A 306 4.63 3.87 -1.12
CA VAL A 306 5.80 4.69 -1.41
C VAL A 306 6.41 4.43 -2.78
N THR A 307 6.05 3.34 -3.45
CA THR A 307 6.58 3.00 -4.77
C THR A 307 5.56 2.25 -5.60
N GLN A 308 5.44 2.64 -6.84
CA GLN A 308 4.60 2.03 -7.85
C GLN A 308 5.07 2.51 -9.24
N ILE A 309 4.40 2.09 -10.31
CA ILE A 309 4.80 2.36 -11.69
C ILE A 309 4.84 3.85 -12.07
N LYS A 310 4.11 4.73 -11.35
CA LYS A 310 4.11 6.19 -11.54
C LYS A 310 5.12 6.90 -10.61
N GLY A 311 6.19 6.21 -10.23
CA GLY A 311 7.34 6.78 -9.54
C GLY A 311 7.40 6.48 -8.05
N ASP A 312 8.55 6.84 -7.46
CA ASP A 312 8.83 6.75 -6.04
C ASP A 312 8.22 7.92 -5.27
N GLY A 313 7.67 7.65 -4.10
CA GLY A 313 7.10 8.63 -3.16
C GLY A 313 7.82 8.65 -1.81
N GLU A 314 8.95 7.95 -1.65
CA GLU A 314 9.66 7.91 -0.37
C GLU A 314 10.51 9.17 -0.15
N ALA A 315 11.40 9.48 -1.09
CA ALA A 315 12.38 10.55 -0.98
C ALA A 315 12.51 11.32 -2.30
N HIS A 316 13.12 12.51 -2.23
CA HIS A 316 13.41 13.33 -3.40
C HIS A 316 14.77 13.99 -3.23
N PRO A 317 15.62 14.13 -4.29
CA PRO A 317 16.98 14.72 -4.19
C PRO A 317 17.00 16.13 -3.61
N TYR A 318 15.99 16.93 -3.91
CA TYR A 318 15.85 18.29 -3.35
C TYR A 318 15.64 18.29 -1.82
N LEU A 319 14.97 17.26 -1.28
CA LEU A 319 14.64 17.13 0.14
C LEU A 319 15.66 16.30 0.92
N SER A 320 16.38 15.43 0.23
CA SER A 320 17.38 14.50 0.78
C SER A 320 18.66 14.51 -0.06
N PRO A 321 19.38 15.65 -0.11
CA PRO A 321 20.51 15.84 -1.03
C PRO A 321 21.74 14.97 -0.72
N ASP A 322 21.81 14.41 0.48
CA ASP A 322 22.90 13.53 0.92
C ASP A 322 22.60 12.03 0.69
N ASP A 323 21.41 11.69 0.13
CA ASP A 323 21.02 10.34 -0.20
C ASP A 323 21.24 10.06 -1.68
N GLU A 324 22.21 9.20 -2.00
CA GLU A 324 22.57 8.85 -3.38
C GLU A 324 21.48 8.07 -4.15
N PHE A 325 20.43 7.61 -3.46
CA PHE A 325 19.30 6.89 -4.05
C PHE A 325 18.01 7.72 -4.10
N ALA A 326 18.04 8.97 -3.64
CA ALA A 326 16.83 9.81 -3.60
C ALA A 326 16.29 10.20 -4.98
N ASP A 327 17.06 9.99 -6.06
CA ASP A 327 16.68 10.24 -7.45
C ASP A 327 16.12 8.98 -8.17
N PHE A 328 15.91 7.89 -7.44
CA PHE A 328 15.35 6.67 -8.01
C PHE A 328 13.91 6.92 -8.46
N ASP A 329 13.64 6.71 -9.76
CA ASP A 329 12.30 6.77 -10.37
C ASP A 329 11.43 7.98 -9.97
N THR A 330 12.01 9.16 -9.93
CA THR A 330 11.25 10.38 -9.65
C THR A 330 10.34 10.75 -10.83
N TRP A 331 9.03 10.90 -10.53
CA TRP A 331 8.07 11.56 -11.41
C TRP A 331 7.71 12.91 -10.79
N ASP A 332 8.49 13.93 -11.10
CA ASP A 332 8.50 15.22 -10.40
C ASP A 332 8.45 16.43 -11.34
N ALA A 333 8.23 16.22 -12.64
CA ALA A 333 8.16 17.31 -13.61
C ALA A 333 6.83 18.08 -13.53
N SER A 334 5.71 17.38 -13.28
CA SER A 334 4.36 17.93 -13.25
C SER A 334 3.42 17.06 -12.43
N ASN A 335 2.13 17.47 -12.35
CA ASN A 335 1.05 16.57 -11.96
C ASN A 335 0.79 15.50 -13.03
N LEU A 336 -0.10 14.53 -12.74
CA LEU A 336 -0.32 13.34 -13.58
C LEU A 336 -0.66 13.68 -15.04
N ASN A 337 -1.48 14.69 -15.25
CA ASN A 337 -1.96 15.07 -16.60
C ASN A 337 -1.14 16.20 -17.27
N GLY A 338 0.01 16.59 -16.70
CA GLY A 338 0.90 17.59 -17.28
C GLY A 338 0.35 19.03 -17.32
N THR A 339 -0.68 19.31 -16.52
CA THR A 339 -1.35 20.64 -16.54
C THR A 339 -0.75 21.63 -15.55
N GLU A 340 0.01 21.18 -14.56
CA GLU A 340 0.71 22.03 -13.59
C GLU A 340 2.14 21.54 -13.38
N LEU A 341 3.10 22.43 -13.64
CA LEU A 341 4.51 22.15 -13.42
C LEU A 341 4.83 22.05 -11.93
N LYS A 342 5.71 21.12 -11.59
CA LYS A 342 6.19 20.95 -10.23
C LYS A 342 6.95 22.20 -9.76
N LYS A 343 6.71 22.59 -8.50
CA LYS A 343 7.38 23.67 -7.82
C LYS A 343 8.06 23.16 -6.55
N PRO A 344 9.24 23.71 -6.16
CA PRO A 344 9.97 23.24 -4.99
C PRO A 344 9.16 23.23 -3.68
N GLU A 345 8.25 24.17 -3.52
CA GLU A 345 7.37 24.26 -2.33
C GLU A 345 6.34 23.14 -2.23
N MET A 346 6.01 22.45 -3.33
CA MET A 346 5.11 21.32 -3.35
C MET A 346 5.78 20.06 -2.79
N LEU A 347 7.07 19.85 -3.12
CA LEU A 347 7.81 18.62 -2.83
C LEU A 347 7.73 18.17 -1.37
N ALA A 348 7.85 19.09 -0.43
CA ALA A 348 7.77 18.75 0.99
C ALA A 348 6.38 18.26 1.44
N GLY A 349 5.33 18.44 0.64
CA GLY A 349 3.98 17.92 0.84
C GLY A 349 3.68 16.64 0.08
N GLU A 350 4.69 16.03 -0.57
CA GLU A 350 4.52 14.93 -1.52
C GLU A 350 5.22 13.63 -1.11
N TYR A 351 6.35 13.71 -0.39
CA TYR A 351 7.23 12.59 -0.11
C TYR A 351 7.15 12.12 1.34
N ALA A 352 7.19 10.80 1.52
CA ALA A 352 6.97 10.13 2.80
C ALA A 352 7.95 10.58 3.90
N ARG A 353 9.24 10.75 3.61
CA ARG A 353 10.23 11.17 4.62
C ARG A 353 9.91 12.55 5.20
N GLU A 354 9.45 13.48 4.36
CA GLU A 354 9.02 14.79 4.84
C GLU A 354 7.68 14.73 5.58
N ALA A 355 6.76 13.87 5.13
CA ALA A 355 5.50 13.62 5.83
C ALA A 355 5.73 13.12 7.26
N LEU A 356 6.65 12.19 7.47
CA LEU A 356 7.01 11.69 8.81
C LEU A 356 7.52 12.82 9.72
N LYS A 357 8.37 13.73 9.19
CA LYS A 357 8.84 14.90 9.93
C LYS A 357 7.71 15.87 10.26
N ARG A 358 6.81 16.14 9.30
CA ARG A 358 5.60 16.96 9.48
C ARG A 358 4.69 16.38 10.54
N GLY A 359 4.47 15.06 10.49
CA GLY A 359 3.64 14.34 11.46
C GLY A 359 4.12 14.52 12.91
N MET A 360 5.44 14.45 13.15
CA MET A 360 6.02 14.71 14.47
C MET A 360 5.79 16.16 14.94
N LYS A 361 5.82 17.12 14.04
CA LYS A 361 5.55 18.51 14.36
C LYS A 361 4.07 18.76 14.65
N ILE A 362 3.17 18.17 13.87
CA ILE A 362 1.73 18.22 14.10
C ILE A 362 1.40 17.57 15.45
N GLU A 363 2.02 16.43 15.80
CA GLU A 363 1.85 15.77 17.09
C GLU A 363 2.24 16.70 18.26
N GLN A 364 3.31 17.48 18.10
CA GLN A 364 3.72 18.46 19.10
C GLN A 364 2.69 19.56 19.31
N GLU A 365 1.98 19.96 18.25
CA GLU A 365 1.01 21.06 18.27
C GLU A 365 -0.40 20.58 18.64
N LEU A 366 -0.84 19.43 18.12
CA LEU A 366 -2.20 18.90 18.27
C LEU A 366 -2.30 17.68 19.21
N GLY A 367 -1.18 17.05 19.57
CA GLY A 367 -1.17 15.82 20.37
C GLY A 367 -1.42 14.54 19.57
N VAL A 368 -1.62 14.63 18.25
CA VAL A 368 -1.89 13.51 17.34
C VAL A 368 -1.00 13.63 16.10
N ASN A 369 -0.44 12.50 15.66
CA ASN A 369 0.37 12.42 14.44
C ASN A 369 -0.43 11.78 13.29
N PRO A 370 -0.93 12.54 12.31
CA PRO A 370 -1.70 12.01 11.19
C PRO A 370 -0.86 11.26 10.15
N PHE A 371 0.47 11.38 10.21
CA PHE A 371 1.41 10.81 9.25
C PHE A 371 2.32 9.75 9.85
N LYS A 372 1.91 9.09 10.93
CA LYS A 372 2.62 7.96 11.53
C LYS A 372 2.21 6.66 10.83
N PHE A 373 2.49 6.56 9.55
CA PHE A 373 2.18 5.40 8.72
C PHE A 373 3.36 4.43 8.60
N GLY A 374 3.07 3.17 8.22
CA GLY A 374 4.02 2.23 7.64
C GLY A 374 4.07 2.40 6.12
N MET A 375 5.03 1.74 5.47
CA MET A 375 5.23 1.84 4.03
C MET A 375 4.89 0.51 3.35
N VAL A 376 4.30 0.59 2.14
CA VAL A 376 4.01 -0.54 1.27
C VAL A 376 4.33 -0.17 -0.17
N GLY A 377 4.65 -1.15 -1.00
CA GLY A 377 4.79 -0.98 -2.44
C GLY A 377 3.68 -1.73 -3.17
N ALA A 378 3.35 -1.28 -4.36
CA ALA A 378 2.35 -1.89 -5.22
C ALA A 378 2.67 -1.67 -6.69
N THR A 379 1.92 -2.28 -7.61
CA THR A 379 2.18 -2.12 -9.04
C THR A 379 1.43 -0.94 -9.64
N ASP A 380 0.20 -0.71 -9.25
CA ASP A 380 -0.72 0.19 -9.96
C ASP A 380 -0.81 -0.17 -11.46
N SER A 381 -0.68 -1.45 -11.76
CA SER A 381 -0.75 -1.93 -13.13
C SER A 381 -2.20 -1.93 -13.63
N HIS A 382 -2.40 -1.47 -14.86
CA HIS A 382 -3.70 -1.45 -15.55
C HIS A 382 -3.79 -2.53 -16.63
N THR A 383 -2.99 -3.60 -16.47
CA THR A 383 -2.98 -4.75 -17.38
C THR A 383 -3.78 -5.94 -16.85
N GLY A 384 -4.27 -5.90 -15.61
CA GLY A 384 -4.82 -7.05 -14.89
C GLY A 384 -3.76 -8.02 -14.37
N MET A 385 -2.48 -7.65 -14.44
CA MET A 385 -1.34 -8.50 -14.05
C MET A 385 -0.43 -7.77 -13.08
N ALA A 386 -0.31 -8.30 -11.86
CA ALA A 386 0.58 -7.78 -10.82
C ALA A 386 2.04 -8.15 -11.13
N THR A 387 2.66 -7.45 -12.08
CA THR A 387 4.06 -7.66 -12.49
C THR A 387 4.95 -6.54 -11.97
N ALA A 388 5.97 -6.89 -11.18
CA ALA A 388 6.93 -5.97 -10.60
C ALA A 388 8.39 -6.41 -10.79
N GLN A 389 8.65 -7.40 -11.64
CA GLN A 389 9.99 -7.89 -11.96
C GLN A 389 10.39 -7.45 -13.37
N GLU A 390 11.61 -6.96 -13.55
CA GLU A 390 12.12 -6.46 -14.82
C GLU A 390 12.03 -7.47 -15.98
N ASP A 391 12.26 -8.75 -15.69
CA ASP A 391 12.20 -9.83 -16.66
C ASP A 391 10.78 -10.32 -16.97
N ASN A 392 9.78 -9.80 -16.28
CA ASN A 392 8.36 -10.16 -16.41
C ASN A 392 7.44 -8.95 -16.29
N PHE A 393 7.86 -7.80 -16.77
CA PHE A 393 7.12 -6.53 -16.67
C PHE A 393 6.24 -6.31 -17.91
N PHE A 394 4.94 -6.10 -17.69
CA PHE A 394 3.93 -5.91 -18.74
C PHE A 394 3.47 -4.46 -18.94
N GLY A 395 4.10 -3.51 -18.27
CA GLY A 395 3.83 -2.09 -18.41
C GLY A 395 2.65 -1.59 -17.59
N LYS A 396 2.35 -0.30 -17.73
CA LYS A 396 1.25 0.38 -17.03
C LYS A 396 -0.12 -0.08 -17.54
N HIS A 397 -0.29 -0.19 -18.86
CA HIS A 397 -1.52 -0.59 -19.52
C HIS A 397 -1.22 -1.46 -20.75
N SER A 398 -2.24 -2.10 -21.31
CA SER A 398 -2.06 -3.06 -22.40
C SER A 398 -1.43 -2.46 -23.66
N GLY A 399 -1.57 -1.14 -23.90
CA GLY A 399 -0.93 -0.46 -25.03
C GLY A 399 0.61 -0.42 -24.96
N VAL A 400 1.21 -0.75 -23.83
CA VAL A 400 2.67 -0.83 -23.62
C VAL A 400 3.12 -2.22 -23.17
N GLU A 401 2.38 -3.26 -23.49
CA GLU A 401 2.79 -4.65 -23.29
C GLU A 401 4.13 -4.96 -24.00
N PRO A 402 4.87 -5.98 -23.56
CA PRO A 402 6.20 -6.29 -24.10
C PRO A 402 6.23 -6.41 -25.62
N GLU A 403 6.98 -5.52 -26.25
CA GLU A 403 7.34 -5.56 -27.66
C GLU A 403 8.63 -4.75 -27.86
N PRO A 404 9.37 -4.88 -28.99
CA PRO A 404 10.70 -4.27 -29.15
C PRO A 404 10.75 -2.75 -29.05
N GLY A 405 9.68 -2.04 -29.35
CA GLY A 405 9.59 -0.57 -29.36
C GLY A 405 8.94 0.02 -28.13
N ARG A 406 8.44 -0.77 -27.18
CA ARG A 406 7.60 -0.28 -26.07
C ARG A 406 8.23 0.83 -25.22
N TRP A 407 9.54 0.87 -25.13
CA TRP A 407 10.26 1.90 -24.37
C TRP A 407 10.10 3.31 -24.94
N GLU A 408 9.78 3.43 -26.24
CA GLU A 408 9.49 4.69 -26.95
C GLU A 408 7.99 5.04 -26.97
N HIS A 409 7.12 4.12 -26.53
CA HIS A 409 5.67 4.38 -26.54
C HIS A 409 5.30 5.47 -25.54
N VAL A 410 4.35 6.30 -25.94
CA VAL A 410 3.72 7.28 -25.07
C VAL A 410 2.79 6.55 -24.11
N VAL A 411 3.05 6.70 -22.81
CA VAL A 411 2.21 6.17 -21.73
C VAL A 411 1.17 7.20 -21.30
N ILE A 412 1.61 8.44 -21.10
CA ILE A 412 0.74 9.59 -20.79
C ILE A 412 1.20 10.76 -21.66
N GLU A 413 0.30 11.20 -22.53
CA GLU A 413 0.54 12.39 -23.36
C GLU A 413 0.20 13.64 -22.56
N ALA A 414 1.14 14.58 -22.49
CA ALA A 414 0.93 15.87 -21.85
C ALA A 414 0.75 16.99 -22.92
N PRO A 415 0.05 18.10 -22.59
CA PRO A 415 -0.03 19.26 -23.47
C PRO A 415 1.32 19.85 -23.88
N ASP A 416 2.30 19.79 -22.97
CA ASP A 416 3.70 20.09 -23.26
C ASP A 416 4.43 18.77 -23.56
N PRO A 417 4.99 18.59 -24.77
CA PRO A 417 5.69 17.37 -25.16
C PRO A 417 6.88 17.01 -24.24
N GLU A 418 7.50 17.97 -23.57
CA GLU A 418 8.61 17.74 -22.62
C GLU A 418 8.13 17.02 -21.35
N LEU A 419 6.85 17.13 -21.02
CA LEU A 419 6.20 16.50 -19.89
C LEU A 419 5.57 15.13 -20.22
N THR A 420 5.59 14.75 -21.49
CA THR A 420 5.05 13.44 -21.93
C THR A 420 5.84 12.30 -21.28
N ILE A 421 5.11 11.33 -20.75
CA ILE A 421 5.68 10.13 -20.12
C ILE A 421 5.77 9.01 -21.16
N TYR A 422 6.99 8.56 -21.37
CA TYR A 422 7.31 7.43 -22.25
C TYR A 422 7.55 6.16 -21.43
N GLY A 423 7.47 5.00 -22.08
CA GLY A 423 7.67 3.69 -21.46
C GLY A 423 8.98 3.55 -20.68
N TRP A 424 10.06 4.19 -21.16
CA TRP A 424 11.37 4.16 -20.47
C TRP A 424 11.42 4.94 -19.14
N LYS A 425 10.41 5.80 -18.88
CA LYS A 425 10.28 6.54 -17.61
C LYS A 425 9.52 5.76 -16.55
N GLN A 426 9.06 4.53 -16.86
CA GLN A 426 8.29 3.74 -15.92
C GLN A 426 9.17 2.72 -15.21
N ALA A 427 9.09 2.66 -13.88
CA ALA A 427 9.59 1.53 -13.12
C ALA A 427 8.77 0.26 -13.38
N ALA A 428 9.32 -0.89 -13.01
CA ALA A 428 8.60 -2.15 -13.03
C ALA A 428 7.45 -2.20 -11.98
N GLY A 429 7.36 -1.21 -11.14
CA GLY A 429 6.40 -1.13 -10.03
C GLY A 429 6.97 -1.61 -8.71
N GLY A 430 6.12 -1.89 -7.74
CA GLY A 430 6.51 -2.32 -6.42
C GLY A 430 5.73 -3.52 -5.90
N LEU A 431 6.18 -4.07 -4.79
CA LEU A 431 5.47 -5.10 -4.02
C LEU A 431 5.42 -4.74 -2.55
N GLY A 432 4.32 -5.13 -1.90
CA GLY A 432 4.15 -5.06 -0.47
C GLY A 432 4.64 -6.33 0.23
N ALA A 433 5.49 -6.18 1.24
CA ALA A 433 5.90 -7.24 2.15
C ALA A 433 5.21 -7.05 3.50
N VAL A 434 4.49 -8.05 3.97
CA VAL A 434 3.72 -7.98 5.23
C VAL A 434 4.18 -9.09 6.17
N TRP A 435 4.60 -8.72 7.38
CA TRP A 435 5.00 -9.66 8.44
C TRP A 435 3.76 -10.17 9.19
N ALA A 436 2.91 -10.93 8.49
CA ALA A 436 1.76 -11.60 9.07
C ALA A 436 2.13 -12.97 9.66
N LYS A 437 1.47 -13.38 10.75
CA LYS A 437 1.71 -14.66 11.41
C LYS A 437 1.30 -15.86 10.55
N GLU A 438 0.27 -15.67 9.74
CA GLU A 438 -0.26 -16.67 8.82
C GLU A 438 -0.79 -16.00 7.56
N ASN A 439 -0.91 -16.76 6.47
CA ASN A 439 -1.46 -16.26 5.22
C ASN A 439 -2.99 -16.37 5.26
N THR A 440 -3.61 -15.42 5.92
CA THR A 440 -5.06 -15.21 5.94
C THR A 440 -5.36 -13.73 5.72
N ARG A 441 -6.52 -13.41 5.17
CA ARG A 441 -6.97 -12.02 4.95
C ARG A 441 -6.85 -11.20 6.23
N GLU A 442 -7.39 -11.74 7.32
CA GLU A 442 -7.44 -11.09 8.62
C GLU A 442 -6.03 -10.87 9.19
N ALA A 443 -5.16 -11.88 9.14
CA ALA A 443 -3.82 -11.76 9.70
C ALA A 443 -2.94 -10.78 8.91
N ILE A 444 -3.11 -10.73 7.59
CA ILE A 444 -2.42 -9.76 6.71
C ILE A 444 -2.94 -8.35 7.01
N PHE A 445 -4.25 -8.16 7.05
CA PHE A 445 -4.86 -6.87 7.38
C PHE A 445 -4.42 -6.37 8.77
N ASP A 446 -4.47 -7.24 9.79
CA ASP A 446 -4.05 -6.91 11.16
C ASP A 446 -2.58 -6.52 11.23
N ALA A 447 -1.70 -7.16 10.44
CA ALA A 447 -0.30 -6.79 10.34
C ALA A 447 -0.11 -5.44 9.62
N MET A 448 -0.91 -5.14 8.60
CA MET A 448 -0.96 -3.83 7.94
C MET A 448 -1.38 -2.74 8.93
N MET A 449 -2.41 -2.97 9.74
CA MET A 449 -2.84 -2.04 10.80
C MET A 449 -1.74 -1.79 11.86
N ARG A 450 -0.94 -2.80 12.17
CA ARG A 450 0.23 -2.65 13.07
C ARG A 450 1.45 -2.08 12.36
N LYS A 451 1.38 -1.80 11.04
CA LYS A 451 2.48 -1.27 10.22
C LYS A 451 3.68 -2.22 10.16
N GLU A 452 3.42 -3.50 10.26
CA GLU A 452 4.42 -4.57 10.12
C GLU A 452 4.64 -4.87 8.63
N THR A 453 5.00 -3.83 7.88
CA THR A 453 5.12 -3.85 6.41
C THR A 453 6.40 -3.17 5.96
N TYR A 454 6.81 -3.47 4.74
CA TYR A 454 7.79 -2.66 3.99
C TYR A 454 7.56 -2.79 2.48
N ALA A 455 8.09 -1.84 1.74
CA ALA A 455 8.04 -1.79 0.28
C ALA A 455 9.33 -2.31 -0.34
N THR A 456 9.22 -2.87 -1.54
CA THR A 456 10.34 -3.06 -2.46
C THR A 456 9.92 -2.64 -3.87
N THR A 457 10.89 -2.36 -4.72
CA THR A 457 10.69 -2.04 -6.13
C THR A 457 10.58 -3.31 -7.02
N GLY A 458 10.05 -4.41 -6.45
CA GLY A 458 9.80 -5.68 -7.15
C GLY A 458 10.59 -6.87 -6.59
N SER A 459 11.77 -6.66 -6.06
CA SER A 459 12.58 -7.73 -5.45
C SER A 459 11.95 -8.22 -4.16
N ARG A 460 11.84 -9.56 -3.99
CA ARG A 460 11.31 -10.16 -2.76
C ARG A 460 12.40 -10.38 -1.72
N MET A 461 13.08 -9.31 -1.33
CA MET A 461 14.11 -9.30 -0.30
C MET A 461 13.48 -9.35 1.10
N TRP A 462 14.08 -10.11 1.99
CA TRP A 462 13.63 -10.18 3.38
C TRP A 462 14.39 -9.15 4.22
N VAL A 463 13.65 -8.20 4.75
CA VAL A 463 14.16 -7.17 5.68
C VAL A 463 13.47 -7.39 7.03
N ARG A 464 14.28 -7.45 8.12
CA ARG A 464 13.75 -7.68 9.46
C ARG A 464 14.45 -6.79 10.48
#